data_bebf4b3fc563f953cdd8e63ac8453692
#
_entry.id   bebf4b3fc563f953cdd8e63ac8453692
#
_cell.length_a   1.000
_cell.length_b   1.000
_cell.length_c   1.000
_cell.angle_alpha   90.00
_cell.angle_beta   90.00
_cell.angle_gamma   90.00
#
_symmetry.space_group_name_H-M   'P 1'
#
loop_
_entity.id
_entity.type
_entity.pdbx_description
1 polymer ?
#
loop_
_entity_poly.entity_id
_entity_poly.type
_entity_poly.pdbx_seq_one_letter_code
_entity_poly.pdbx_strand_id
1 'polypeptide(L)'
;EKGKPPADAAAAPPAGDDNWAAYAKLVQRRGQLVAAIAAGRDPTQLDFPPLTPMQEIQRRLPPRRLILSFHWTAAGLLGALESNAQSTTWQVQNPPAVAKEIAALAKAIGLVDPVGPVPTERLLETDWRPAAERIERLLFENSKVALGEQIDELVIVPDGPLWYLPFELLPVGSARNVAADDPTADADAPKPQLLRDVCRVRYCPTRSLAVLRFEAGRTGGVVGVHAGKMFRGSKPEAAQEAIDRLAQACDRVVSIDGVSRAAPAPAVAALCESLVILDELSGDGPIAGRPLVAGTAVKGGMTFGDWLAPPLKRPRLVVLPGLQTAMAGGLAKMPPRAGDDLFVAATDLLAAGARSAVVSRWRTGGKLAVDLVEEFVRDVSAIPADDAAPPSVVESWHRAVELVGAEQPDPAREPRLKQSPGAVLPDARHPFFWAGYAVIDCGPGKYDDPPPQANLPPQAPLPPQANP
;
A
#
# COMPACT_ATOMS: atom_id res chain seq x y z
N GLU A 1 11.22 22.54 -75.87
CA GLU A 1 10.76 23.51 -74.90
C GLU A 1 10.42 22.78 -73.59
N LYS A 2 11.27 22.96 -72.60
CA LYS A 2 11.17 22.33 -71.29
C LYS A 2 10.58 23.33 -70.29
N GLY A 3 9.37 23.10 -69.86
CA GLY A 3 8.74 23.86 -68.80
C GLY A 3 9.43 23.61 -67.47
N LYS A 4 9.91 24.67 -66.84
CA LYS A 4 10.48 24.71 -65.52
C LYS A 4 9.33 24.67 -64.52
N PRO A 5 9.35 23.79 -63.48
CA PRO A 5 8.30 23.78 -62.45
C PRO A 5 8.46 25.05 -61.57
N PRO A 6 7.36 25.58 -61.02
CA PRO A 6 7.40 26.73 -60.12
C PRO A 6 8.14 26.37 -58.84
N ALA A 7 8.97 27.28 -58.38
CA ALA A 7 9.65 27.20 -57.09
C ALA A 7 8.61 27.29 -55.97
N ASP A 8 8.42 26.17 -55.26
CA ASP A 8 7.70 26.16 -54.00
C ASP A 8 8.35 27.16 -53.05
N ALA A 9 7.60 28.17 -52.70
CA ALA A 9 7.94 29.06 -51.63
C ALA A 9 7.97 28.27 -50.33
N ALA A 10 9.17 27.93 -49.88
CA ALA A 10 9.37 27.40 -48.56
C ALA A 10 8.74 28.35 -47.54
N ALA A 11 7.65 27.92 -46.93
CA ALA A 11 7.06 28.66 -45.85
C ALA A 11 8.11 28.83 -44.74
N ALA A 12 8.36 30.07 -44.36
CA ALA A 12 9.26 30.38 -43.26
C ALA A 12 8.84 29.64 -42.02
N PRO A 13 9.78 29.05 -41.26
CA PRO A 13 9.40 28.37 -40.01
C PRO A 13 8.72 29.38 -39.09
N PRO A 14 7.67 29.01 -38.37
CA PRO A 14 6.97 29.90 -37.45
C PRO A 14 7.99 30.43 -36.42
N ALA A 15 7.93 31.71 -36.15
CA ALA A 15 8.80 32.42 -35.22
C ALA A 15 8.87 31.69 -33.85
N GLY A 16 10.00 31.04 -33.58
CA GLY A 16 10.18 30.18 -32.39
C GLY A 16 10.27 30.94 -31.08
N ASP A 17 10.49 32.27 -31.13
CA ASP A 17 10.73 33.03 -29.89
C ASP A 17 9.48 33.32 -29.07
N ASP A 18 8.32 33.50 -29.68
CA ASP A 18 7.07 33.76 -28.97
C ASP A 18 6.59 32.55 -28.18
N ASN A 19 6.82 31.33 -28.67
CA ASN A 19 6.44 30.12 -27.98
C ASN A 19 7.26 29.85 -26.70
N TRP A 20 8.56 30.20 -26.73
CA TRP A 20 9.42 30.08 -25.56
C TRP A 20 9.08 31.11 -24.48
N ALA A 21 8.75 32.33 -24.86
CA ALA A 21 8.31 33.37 -23.94
C ALA A 21 6.96 33.00 -23.29
N ALA A 22 6.03 32.45 -24.07
CA ALA A 22 4.76 31.93 -23.55
C ALA A 22 4.96 30.75 -22.60
N TYR A 23 5.82 29.80 -22.97
CA TYR A 23 6.19 28.67 -22.12
C TYR A 23 6.83 29.12 -20.79
N ALA A 24 7.79 30.04 -20.85
CA ALA A 24 8.43 30.59 -19.66
C ALA A 24 7.43 31.28 -18.72
N LYS A 25 6.46 32.03 -19.24
CA LYS A 25 5.36 32.60 -18.44
C LYS A 25 4.50 31.55 -17.78
N LEU A 26 4.16 30.44 -18.48
CA LEU A 26 3.38 29.34 -17.93
C LEU A 26 4.16 28.61 -16.81
N VAL A 27 5.45 28.35 -17.01
CA VAL A 27 6.32 27.76 -15.98
C VAL A 27 6.42 28.67 -14.75
N GLN A 28 6.61 29.98 -14.95
CA GLN A 28 6.64 30.94 -13.86
C GLN A 28 5.28 30.99 -13.12
N ARG A 29 4.19 31.01 -13.86
CA ARG A 29 2.83 30.98 -13.26
C ARG A 29 2.56 29.71 -12.48
N ARG A 30 2.97 28.56 -13.04
CA ARG A 30 2.93 27.27 -12.32
C ARG A 30 3.71 27.35 -11.03
N GLY A 31 4.95 27.85 -11.05
CA GLY A 31 5.78 28.01 -9.85
C GLY A 31 5.12 28.88 -8.79
N GLN A 32 4.53 30.02 -9.20
CA GLN A 32 3.78 30.89 -8.27
C GLN A 32 2.57 30.22 -7.65
N LEU A 33 1.81 29.43 -8.42
CA LEU A 33 0.66 28.68 -7.92
C LEU A 33 1.07 27.59 -6.95
N VAL A 34 2.14 26.84 -7.28
CA VAL A 34 2.70 25.82 -6.39
C VAL A 34 3.20 26.44 -5.09
N ALA A 35 3.91 27.58 -5.17
CA ALA A 35 4.36 28.30 -3.97
C ALA A 35 3.19 28.83 -3.12
N ALA A 36 2.12 29.32 -3.74
CA ALA A 36 0.92 29.78 -3.04
C ALA A 36 0.17 28.62 -2.36
N ILE A 37 0.09 27.46 -3.01
CA ILE A 37 -0.46 26.24 -2.44
C ILE A 37 0.39 25.77 -1.26
N ALA A 38 1.73 25.77 -1.43
CA ALA A 38 2.67 25.41 -0.38
C ALA A 38 2.56 26.31 0.85
N ALA A 39 2.42 27.63 0.63
CA ALA A 39 2.27 28.61 1.72
C ALA A 39 0.96 28.45 2.51
N GLY A 40 -0.08 27.90 1.88
CA GLY A 40 -1.36 27.60 2.52
C GLY A 40 -1.43 26.25 3.22
N ARG A 41 -0.35 25.46 3.17
CA ARG A 41 -0.24 24.14 3.78
C ARG A 41 0.35 24.27 5.20
N ASP A 42 -0.12 23.43 6.11
CA ASP A 42 0.62 23.14 7.34
C ASP A 42 1.55 21.94 7.06
N PRO A 43 2.82 22.18 6.68
CA PRO A 43 3.69 21.13 6.16
C PRO A 43 4.22 20.20 7.24
N THR A 44 4.05 20.58 8.52
CA THR A 44 4.86 20.02 9.60
C THR A 44 4.44 18.64 10.05
N GLN A 45 3.22 18.22 9.78
CA GLN A 45 2.72 16.93 10.31
C GLN A 45 3.14 15.71 9.52
N LEU A 46 3.26 15.81 8.19
CA LEU A 46 3.57 14.67 7.34
C LEU A 46 4.97 14.71 6.72
N ASP A 47 5.48 15.92 6.39
CA ASP A 47 6.82 16.05 5.80
C ASP A 47 7.93 15.74 6.82
N PHE A 48 7.75 16.20 8.05
CA PHE A 48 8.63 15.93 9.18
C PHE A 48 7.77 15.64 10.40
N PRO A 49 7.19 14.44 10.50
CA PRO A 49 6.35 14.12 11.64
C PRO A 49 7.20 14.26 12.91
N PRO A 50 6.74 15.04 13.90
CA PRO A 50 7.48 15.17 15.14
C PRO A 50 7.63 13.79 15.78
N LEU A 51 8.79 13.51 16.34
CA LEU A 51 8.99 12.31 17.12
C LEU A 51 8.04 12.37 18.33
N THR A 52 7.03 11.54 18.30
CA THR A 52 6.07 11.45 19.39
C THR A 52 6.65 10.58 20.50
N PRO A 53 6.79 11.09 21.74
CA PRO A 53 7.26 10.28 22.86
C PRO A 53 6.38 9.06 23.09
N MET A 54 6.96 7.95 23.56
CA MET A 54 6.24 6.69 23.78
C MET A 54 5.00 6.85 24.64
N GLN A 55 5.10 7.61 25.73
CA GLN A 55 3.96 7.87 26.62
C GLN A 55 2.79 8.57 25.90
N GLU A 56 3.12 9.44 24.94
CA GLU A 56 2.11 10.12 24.16
C GLU A 56 1.49 9.17 23.11
N ILE A 57 2.30 8.28 22.51
CA ILE A 57 1.81 7.22 21.62
C ILE A 57 0.82 6.35 22.40
N GLN A 58 1.19 5.87 23.58
CA GLN A 58 0.32 5.04 24.41
C GLN A 58 -0.98 5.74 24.80
N ARG A 59 -0.93 7.03 25.16
CA ARG A 59 -2.14 7.81 25.45
C ARG A 59 -3.10 7.94 24.26
N ARG A 60 -2.54 7.97 23.05
CA ARG A 60 -3.32 8.12 21.82
C ARG A 60 -3.84 6.80 21.27
N LEU A 61 -3.30 5.67 21.71
CA LEU A 61 -3.75 4.37 21.26
C LEU A 61 -5.10 4.00 21.89
N PRO A 62 -6.12 3.70 21.10
CA PRO A 62 -7.35 3.13 21.61
C PRO A 62 -7.12 1.77 22.28
N PRO A 63 -7.96 1.37 23.22
CA PRO A 63 -7.99 -0.02 23.69
C PRO A 63 -8.11 -1.00 22.51
N ARG A 64 -7.48 -2.17 22.65
CA ARG A 64 -7.50 -3.25 21.64
C ARG A 64 -6.83 -2.91 20.28
N ARG A 65 -6.14 -1.74 20.19
CA ARG A 65 -5.24 -1.42 19.09
C ARG A 65 -3.80 -1.55 19.56
N LEU A 66 -2.99 -2.24 18.77
CA LEU A 66 -1.57 -2.44 19.05
C LEU A 66 -0.71 -1.87 17.91
N ILE A 67 0.51 -1.45 18.26
CA ILE A 67 1.56 -1.15 17.28
C ILE A 67 2.65 -2.20 17.42
N LEU A 68 2.90 -2.92 16.35
CA LEU A 68 4.00 -3.88 16.22
C LEU A 68 5.08 -3.26 15.34
N SER A 69 6.21 -2.93 15.91
CA SER A 69 7.30 -2.29 15.18
C SER A 69 8.55 -3.15 15.19
N PHE A 70 9.30 -3.07 14.09
CA PHE A 70 10.59 -3.73 13.93
C PHE A 70 11.63 -2.71 13.48
N HIS A 71 12.87 -2.90 13.91
CA HIS A 71 13.99 -2.03 13.57
C HIS A 71 15.27 -2.83 13.37
N TRP A 72 15.86 -2.72 12.17
CA TRP A 72 17.19 -3.22 11.90
C TRP A 72 18.24 -2.29 12.50
N THR A 73 19.12 -2.84 13.31
CA THR A 73 20.22 -2.12 13.94
C THR A 73 21.53 -2.85 13.66
N ALA A 74 22.65 -2.23 14.01
CA ALA A 74 23.95 -2.91 13.94
C ALA A 74 24.01 -4.15 14.85
N ALA A 75 23.20 -4.21 15.91
CA ALA A 75 23.11 -5.34 16.83
C ALA A 75 22.12 -6.42 16.40
N GLY A 76 21.37 -6.20 15.31
CA GLY A 76 20.37 -7.14 14.80
C GLY A 76 18.99 -6.53 14.63
N LEU A 77 17.98 -7.37 14.57
CA LEU A 77 16.58 -6.97 14.43
C LEU A 77 15.90 -6.91 15.81
N LEU A 78 15.37 -5.76 16.14
CA LEU A 78 14.60 -5.52 17.36
C LEU A 78 13.11 -5.50 17.02
N GLY A 79 12.29 -6.21 17.80
CA GLY A 79 10.84 -6.12 17.81
C GLY A 79 10.34 -5.34 19.01
N ALA A 80 9.25 -4.61 18.83
CA ALA A 80 8.53 -3.95 19.92
C ALA A 80 7.01 -4.03 19.68
N LEU A 81 6.26 -4.28 20.74
CA LEU A 81 4.81 -4.26 20.73
C LEU A 81 4.33 -3.24 21.78
N GLU A 82 3.48 -2.33 21.33
CA GLU A 82 2.96 -1.24 22.14
C GLU A 82 1.42 -1.30 22.20
N SER A 83 0.90 -1.15 23.40
CA SER A 83 -0.52 -0.91 23.68
C SER A 83 -0.70 0.43 24.39
N ASN A 84 -1.94 0.78 24.66
CA ASN A 84 -2.25 1.97 25.49
C ASN A 84 -1.75 1.87 26.94
N ALA A 85 -1.42 0.65 27.43
CA ALA A 85 -1.04 0.42 28.83
C ALA A 85 0.41 0.01 29.00
N GLN A 86 1.01 -0.68 28.03
CA GLN A 86 2.32 -1.30 28.18
C GLN A 86 3.09 -1.38 26.87
N SER A 87 4.40 -1.52 26.98
CA SER A 87 5.31 -1.76 25.85
C SER A 87 6.23 -2.93 26.20
N THR A 88 6.46 -3.79 25.21
CA THR A 88 7.37 -4.92 25.31
C THR A 88 8.34 -4.88 24.15
N THR A 89 9.62 -5.13 24.40
CA THR A 89 10.67 -5.20 23.39
C THR A 89 11.42 -6.51 23.46
N TRP A 90 11.88 -7.00 22.32
CA TRP A 90 12.69 -8.23 22.25
C TRP A 90 13.65 -8.18 21.07
N GLN A 91 14.65 -9.06 21.09
CA GLN A 91 15.58 -9.23 19.98
C GLN A 91 15.23 -10.49 19.21
N VAL A 92 15.12 -10.37 17.88
CA VAL A 92 14.97 -11.48 16.96
C VAL A 92 16.32 -12.17 16.79
N GLN A 93 16.38 -13.49 17.05
CA GLN A 93 17.66 -14.21 17.16
C GLN A 93 18.38 -14.38 15.83
N ASN A 94 17.68 -14.61 14.75
CA ASN A 94 18.30 -14.91 13.45
C ASN A 94 17.67 -14.04 12.32
N PRO A 95 18.00 -12.73 12.27
CA PRO A 95 17.44 -11.84 11.27
C PRO A 95 17.65 -12.27 9.81
N PRO A 96 18.81 -12.84 9.41
CA PRO A 96 18.96 -13.33 8.04
C PRO A 96 18.00 -14.46 7.67
N ALA A 97 17.62 -15.31 8.63
CA ALA A 97 16.64 -16.37 8.38
C ALA A 97 15.24 -15.77 8.10
N VAL A 98 14.88 -14.66 8.74
CA VAL A 98 13.61 -13.97 8.47
C VAL A 98 13.52 -13.56 7.00
N ALA A 99 14.55 -12.91 6.45
CA ALA A 99 14.56 -12.49 5.05
C ALA A 99 14.46 -13.70 4.09
N LYS A 100 15.15 -14.81 4.43
CA LYS A 100 15.09 -16.07 3.66
C LYS A 100 13.67 -16.66 3.68
N GLU A 101 13.02 -16.70 4.82
CA GLU A 101 11.67 -17.25 4.94
C GLU A 101 10.62 -16.35 4.28
N ILE A 102 10.79 -15.01 4.28
CA ILE A 102 9.94 -14.10 3.49
C ILE A 102 10.02 -14.44 1.99
N ALA A 103 11.24 -14.68 1.47
CA ALA A 103 11.41 -15.11 0.08
C ALA A 103 10.77 -16.49 -0.18
N ALA A 104 10.88 -17.42 0.77
CA ALA A 104 10.24 -18.73 0.69
C ALA A 104 8.71 -18.64 0.69
N LEU A 105 8.15 -17.81 1.57
CA LEU A 105 6.70 -17.53 1.62
C LEU A 105 6.22 -16.95 0.29
N ALA A 106 6.89 -15.89 -0.20
CA ALA A 106 6.54 -15.26 -1.46
C ALA A 106 6.55 -16.27 -2.62
N LYS A 107 7.56 -17.13 -2.69
CA LYS A 107 7.65 -18.22 -3.68
C LYS A 107 6.51 -19.22 -3.52
N ALA A 108 6.15 -19.58 -2.29
CA ALA A 108 5.07 -20.53 -2.01
C ALA A 108 3.69 -19.99 -2.42
N ILE A 109 3.45 -18.69 -2.28
CA ILE A 109 2.21 -18.05 -2.74
C ILE A 109 2.19 -17.71 -4.24
N GLY A 110 3.22 -18.06 -4.99
CA GLY A 110 3.22 -17.96 -6.44
C GLY A 110 4.09 -16.88 -7.05
N LEU A 111 4.94 -16.20 -6.27
CA LEU A 111 5.97 -15.34 -6.85
C LEU A 111 7.12 -16.22 -7.38
N VAL A 112 7.36 -16.13 -8.68
CA VAL A 112 8.40 -16.91 -9.36
C VAL A 112 9.36 -16.02 -10.12
N ASP A 113 10.60 -16.50 -10.25
CA ASP A 113 11.63 -15.86 -11.03
C ASP A 113 12.03 -16.77 -12.22
N PRO A 114 12.02 -16.29 -13.46
CA PRO A 114 11.62 -14.94 -13.91
C PRO A 114 10.11 -14.69 -13.75
N VAL A 115 9.73 -13.42 -13.66
CA VAL A 115 8.33 -13.01 -13.51
C VAL A 115 7.52 -13.43 -14.74
N GLY A 116 6.75 -14.49 -14.61
CA GLY A 116 5.91 -15.05 -15.67
C GLY A 116 4.58 -15.55 -15.15
N PRO A 117 3.71 -16.08 -16.01
CA PRO A 117 2.49 -16.75 -15.57
C PRO A 117 2.82 -17.98 -14.71
N VAL A 118 2.08 -18.12 -13.62
CA VAL A 118 2.24 -19.24 -12.67
C VAL A 118 1.26 -20.35 -13.04
N PRO A 119 1.71 -21.61 -13.19
CA PRO A 119 0.80 -22.73 -13.36
C PRO A 119 -0.18 -22.83 -12.19
N THR A 120 -1.46 -22.99 -12.48
CA THR A 120 -2.52 -23.09 -11.46
C THR A 120 -2.27 -24.26 -10.51
N GLU A 121 -1.77 -25.38 -11.04
CA GLU A 121 -1.44 -26.59 -10.27
C GLU A 121 -0.41 -26.28 -9.18
N ARG A 122 0.57 -25.45 -9.51
CA ARG A 122 1.61 -25.07 -8.54
C ARG A 122 1.03 -24.31 -7.33
N LEU A 123 0.02 -23.46 -7.52
CA LEU A 123 -0.62 -22.76 -6.43
C LEU A 123 -1.41 -23.72 -5.52
N LEU A 124 -1.98 -24.78 -6.10
CA LEU A 124 -2.73 -25.79 -5.35
C LEU A 124 -1.84 -26.78 -4.63
N GLU A 125 -0.70 -27.14 -5.22
CA GLU A 125 0.24 -28.14 -4.67
C GLU A 125 1.17 -27.53 -3.60
N THR A 126 1.40 -26.22 -3.63
CA THR A 126 2.35 -25.59 -2.73
C THR A 126 1.63 -25.03 -1.51
N ASP A 127 1.85 -25.65 -0.35
CA ASP A 127 1.39 -25.06 0.91
C ASP A 127 2.34 -23.94 1.37
N TRP A 128 1.78 -22.75 1.53
CA TRP A 128 2.49 -21.56 1.98
C TRP A 128 2.53 -21.43 3.52
N ARG A 129 1.61 -22.12 4.22
CA ARG A 129 1.44 -22.02 5.69
C ARG A 129 2.70 -22.36 6.47
N PRO A 130 3.45 -23.43 6.15
CA PRO A 130 4.66 -23.74 6.88
C PRO A 130 5.72 -22.63 6.82
N ALA A 131 5.78 -21.85 5.73
CA ALA A 131 6.68 -20.70 5.65
C ALA A 131 6.19 -19.56 6.55
N ALA A 132 4.89 -19.29 6.59
CA ALA A 132 4.30 -18.29 7.48
C ALA A 132 4.51 -18.63 8.97
N GLU A 133 4.36 -19.90 9.34
CA GLU A 133 4.61 -20.40 10.70
C GLU A 133 6.08 -20.26 11.10
N ARG A 134 7.02 -20.55 10.19
CA ARG A 134 8.45 -20.34 10.48
C ARG A 134 8.78 -18.86 10.66
N ILE A 135 8.17 -17.96 9.86
CA ILE A 135 8.34 -16.51 10.03
C ILE A 135 7.79 -16.07 11.39
N GLU A 136 6.58 -16.48 11.73
CA GLU A 136 5.97 -16.15 13.03
C GLU A 136 6.88 -16.58 14.16
N ARG A 137 7.36 -17.82 14.15
CA ARG A 137 8.28 -18.36 15.15
C ARG A 137 9.55 -17.53 15.23
N LEU A 138 10.21 -17.25 14.11
CA LEU A 138 11.44 -16.45 14.08
C LEU A 138 11.24 -15.04 14.65
N LEU A 139 10.09 -14.41 14.36
CA LEU A 139 9.83 -13.05 14.81
C LEU A 139 9.49 -12.98 16.30
N PHE A 140 8.81 -14.01 16.87
CA PHE A 140 8.22 -13.94 18.20
C PHE A 140 8.76 -14.96 19.20
N GLU A 141 9.65 -15.89 18.83
CA GLU A 141 10.14 -16.97 19.69
C GLU A 141 10.64 -16.47 21.05
N ASN A 142 11.36 -15.35 21.09
CA ASN A 142 11.91 -14.78 22.32
C ASN A 142 11.05 -13.64 22.89
N SER A 143 9.89 -13.40 22.32
CA SER A 143 8.95 -12.44 22.86
C SER A 143 8.01 -13.12 23.85
N LYS A 144 7.50 -12.37 24.80
CA LYS A 144 6.36 -12.79 25.64
C LYS A 144 5.03 -12.36 25.01
N VAL A 145 5.07 -11.99 23.74
CA VAL A 145 3.92 -11.47 23.00
C VAL A 145 3.06 -12.62 22.54
N ALA A 146 1.77 -12.56 22.81
CA ALA A 146 0.76 -13.39 22.20
C ALA A 146 -0.20 -12.47 21.44
N LEU A 147 -0.23 -12.61 20.11
CA LEU A 147 -1.24 -11.98 19.29
C LEU A 147 -2.49 -12.88 19.33
N GLY A 148 -3.67 -12.32 19.58
CA GLY A 148 -4.89 -13.12 19.75
C GLY A 148 -6.17 -12.30 19.61
N GLU A 149 -7.32 -12.91 19.89
CA GLU A 149 -8.69 -12.40 19.68
C GLU A 149 -9.04 -11.08 20.40
N GLN A 150 -8.19 -10.59 21.29
CA GLN A 150 -8.43 -9.34 22.01
C GLN A 150 -7.96 -8.08 21.23
N ILE A 151 -7.52 -8.25 19.98
CA ILE A 151 -6.98 -7.19 19.15
C ILE A 151 -8.00 -6.86 18.06
N ASP A 152 -8.44 -5.60 17.98
CA ASP A 152 -9.29 -5.14 16.89
C ASP A 152 -8.48 -4.70 15.68
N GLU A 153 -7.30 -4.09 15.94
CA GLU A 153 -6.43 -3.55 14.89
C GLU A 153 -4.96 -3.66 15.28
N LEU A 154 -4.16 -4.15 14.36
CA LEU A 154 -2.71 -4.24 14.47
C LEU A 154 -2.06 -3.29 13.45
N VAL A 155 -1.32 -2.30 13.96
CA VAL A 155 -0.52 -1.39 13.15
C VAL A 155 0.88 -1.94 13.04
N ILE A 156 1.30 -2.28 11.84
CA ILE A 156 2.66 -2.76 11.58
C ILE A 156 3.55 -1.57 11.18
N VAL A 157 4.68 -1.43 11.86
CA VAL A 157 5.76 -0.53 11.46
C VAL A 157 6.95 -1.41 11.06
N PRO A 158 7.02 -1.83 9.80
CA PRO A 158 8.05 -2.74 9.34
C PRO A 158 9.34 -1.99 9.02
N ASP A 159 10.45 -2.72 9.00
CA ASP A 159 11.75 -2.22 8.55
C ASP A 159 12.42 -3.25 7.64
N GLY A 160 13.19 -2.78 6.68
CA GLY A 160 13.90 -3.63 5.74
C GLY A 160 12.99 -4.63 5.00
N PRO A 161 13.38 -5.90 4.88
CA PRO A 161 12.61 -6.91 4.13
C PRO A 161 11.23 -7.19 4.71
N LEU A 162 10.93 -6.77 5.94
CA LEU A 162 9.61 -6.94 6.54
C LEU A 162 8.52 -6.12 5.84
N TRP A 163 8.88 -5.12 5.05
CA TRP A 163 7.94 -4.43 4.16
C TRP A 163 7.31 -5.35 3.12
N TYR A 164 8.02 -6.41 2.72
CA TYR A 164 7.50 -7.42 1.78
C TYR A 164 6.68 -8.51 2.45
N LEU A 165 6.68 -8.59 3.78
CA LEU A 165 5.91 -9.59 4.51
C LEU A 165 4.43 -9.19 4.61
N PRO A 166 3.50 -9.99 4.07
CA PRO A 166 2.09 -9.85 4.39
C PRO A 166 1.82 -10.44 5.78
N PHE A 167 1.87 -9.58 6.81
CA PHE A 167 1.63 -9.99 8.20
C PHE A 167 0.27 -10.63 8.39
N GLU A 168 -0.69 -10.29 7.55
CA GLU A 168 -2.03 -10.86 7.49
C GLU A 168 -2.04 -12.38 7.38
N LEU A 169 -0.97 -12.99 6.85
CA LEU A 169 -0.81 -14.43 6.68
C LEU A 169 -0.19 -15.13 7.88
N LEU A 170 0.28 -14.41 8.89
CA LEU A 170 0.90 -15.02 10.05
C LEU A 170 -0.17 -15.70 10.92
N PRO A 171 0.11 -16.93 11.40
CA PRO A 171 -0.81 -17.63 12.28
C PRO A 171 -0.85 -16.99 13.67
N VAL A 172 -1.99 -17.13 14.33
CA VAL A 172 -2.26 -16.62 15.68
C VAL A 172 -2.36 -17.78 16.67
N GLY A 173 -1.61 -17.69 17.76
CA GLY A 173 -1.78 -18.56 18.92
C GLY A 173 -1.25 -19.99 18.80
N SER A 174 -0.77 -20.43 17.64
CA SER A 174 -0.44 -21.84 17.41
C SER A 174 1.00 -22.24 17.73
N ALA A 175 1.95 -21.30 17.72
CA ALA A 175 3.37 -21.66 17.66
C ALA A 175 3.99 -22.11 18.98
N ARG A 176 3.34 -21.95 20.12
CA ARG A 176 3.97 -22.25 21.42
C ARG A 176 3.60 -23.59 22.05
N ASN A 177 2.54 -24.24 21.55
CA ASN A 177 1.99 -25.43 22.20
C ASN A 177 2.19 -26.74 21.42
N VAL A 178 2.68 -26.72 20.21
CA VAL A 178 2.93 -27.94 19.44
C VAL A 178 4.44 -28.07 19.24
N ALA A 179 5.03 -29.07 19.84
CA ALA A 179 6.38 -29.50 19.50
C ALA A 179 6.38 -29.79 17.99
N ALA A 180 7.14 -28.98 17.24
CA ALA A 180 7.13 -28.97 15.78
C ALA A 180 7.64 -30.27 15.12
N ASP A 181 7.93 -31.29 15.92
CA ASP A 181 8.49 -32.59 15.52
C ASP A 181 7.59 -33.78 15.92
N ASP A 182 6.30 -33.54 16.25
CA ASP A 182 5.41 -34.67 16.48
C ASP A 182 4.85 -35.19 15.15
N PRO A 183 5.38 -36.32 14.62
CA PRO A 183 4.88 -36.90 13.36
C PRO A 183 3.47 -37.47 13.50
N THR A 184 2.86 -37.39 14.68
CA THR A 184 1.47 -37.85 14.96
C THR A 184 0.49 -36.68 15.00
N ALA A 185 0.91 -35.45 14.65
CA ALA A 185 -0.01 -34.32 14.58
C ALA A 185 -1.19 -34.68 13.65
N ASP A 186 -2.38 -34.67 14.24
CA ASP A 186 -3.62 -35.07 13.60
C ASP A 186 -3.88 -34.25 12.33
N ALA A 187 -3.98 -34.90 11.18
CA ALA A 187 -4.26 -34.24 9.90
C ALA A 187 -5.60 -33.51 9.90
N ASP A 188 -6.48 -33.84 10.86
CA ASP A 188 -7.80 -33.21 11.08
C ASP A 188 -7.76 -32.07 12.12
N ALA A 189 -6.57 -31.70 12.65
CA ALA A 189 -6.48 -30.58 13.58
C ALA A 189 -6.96 -29.27 12.90
N PRO A 190 -7.75 -28.44 13.58
CA PRO A 190 -8.23 -27.19 13.03
C PRO A 190 -7.04 -26.33 12.58
N LYS A 191 -7.08 -25.84 11.33
CA LYS A 191 -6.04 -24.98 10.80
C LYS A 191 -5.93 -23.74 11.69
N PRO A 192 -4.70 -23.30 11.99
CA PRO A 192 -4.49 -22.09 12.80
C PRO A 192 -5.15 -20.89 12.14
N GLN A 193 -5.81 -20.06 12.94
CA GLN A 193 -6.33 -18.78 12.49
C GLN A 193 -5.19 -17.88 12.06
N LEU A 194 -5.42 -17.03 11.06
CA LEU A 194 -4.47 -16.04 10.60
C LEU A 194 -4.73 -14.68 11.25
N LEU A 195 -3.74 -13.82 11.28
CA LEU A 195 -3.92 -12.45 11.79
C LEU A 195 -5.08 -11.72 11.11
N ARG A 196 -5.25 -11.90 9.78
CA ARG A 196 -6.40 -11.33 9.06
C ARG A 196 -7.77 -11.82 9.55
N ASP A 197 -7.84 -13.00 10.12
CA ASP A 197 -9.10 -13.60 10.58
C ASP A 197 -9.50 -13.08 11.97
N VAL A 198 -8.54 -12.53 12.72
CA VAL A 198 -8.76 -12.07 14.10
C VAL A 198 -8.66 -10.57 14.28
N CYS A 199 -7.94 -9.85 13.43
CA CYS A 199 -7.81 -8.40 13.52
C CYS A 199 -7.57 -7.75 12.15
N ARG A 200 -7.84 -6.45 12.09
CA ARG A 200 -7.49 -5.62 10.94
C ARG A 200 -6.01 -5.28 10.99
N VAL A 201 -5.31 -5.44 9.87
CA VAL A 201 -3.88 -5.14 9.76
C VAL A 201 -3.68 -3.93 8.85
N ARG A 202 -2.92 -2.95 9.29
CA ARG A 202 -2.45 -1.83 8.48
C ARG A 202 -0.97 -1.56 8.69
N TYR A 203 -0.38 -0.84 7.76
CA TYR A 203 1.04 -0.50 7.78
C TYR A 203 1.25 0.99 7.98
N CYS A 204 2.33 1.34 8.65
CA CYS A 204 2.71 2.73 8.83
C CYS A 204 4.24 2.85 8.82
N PRO A 205 4.82 3.90 8.18
CA PRO A 205 6.28 4.04 8.13
C PRO A 205 6.92 4.27 9.50
N THR A 206 6.21 4.93 10.41
CA THR A 206 6.71 5.21 11.77
C THR A 206 5.61 5.11 12.81
N ARG A 207 6.01 4.87 14.06
CA ARG A 207 5.08 4.84 15.20
C ARG A 207 4.38 6.19 15.43
N SER A 208 5.08 7.29 15.21
CA SER A 208 4.51 8.63 15.36
C SER A 208 3.38 8.89 14.35
N LEU A 209 3.55 8.44 13.11
CA LEU A 209 2.53 8.54 12.07
C LEU A 209 1.32 7.63 12.37
N ALA A 210 1.54 6.50 13.04
CA ALA A 210 0.47 5.55 13.37
C ALA A 210 -0.61 6.10 14.31
N VAL A 211 -0.29 7.18 15.06
CA VAL A 211 -1.17 7.81 16.03
C VAL A 211 -1.48 9.28 15.70
N LEU A 212 -1.26 9.71 14.47
CA LEU A 212 -1.63 11.06 14.06
C LEU A 212 -3.15 11.23 14.11
N ARG A 213 -3.54 12.44 14.53
CA ARG A 213 -4.94 12.87 14.53
C ARG A 213 -5.18 13.79 13.34
N PHE A 214 -6.07 13.42 12.48
CA PHE A 214 -6.54 14.26 11.39
C PHE A 214 -7.97 14.69 11.66
N GLU A 215 -8.36 15.85 11.15
CA GLU A 215 -9.78 16.18 11.09
C GLU A 215 -10.50 15.16 10.20
N ALA A 216 -11.66 14.70 10.66
CA ALA A 216 -12.52 13.83 9.88
C ALA A 216 -12.77 14.47 8.50
N GLY A 217 -12.37 13.79 7.44
CA GLY A 217 -12.68 14.25 6.10
C GLY A 217 -14.14 14.01 5.77
N ARG A 218 -14.71 14.88 4.94
CA ARG A 218 -16.02 14.60 4.33
C ARG A 218 -15.83 13.42 3.39
N THR A 219 -16.67 12.41 3.50
CA THR A 219 -16.81 11.32 2.53
C THR A 219 -17.59 11.80 1.30
N GLY A 220 -17.52 11.06 0.21
CA GLY A 220 -18.25 11.41 -1.02
C GLY A 220 -17.53 12.40 -1.94
N GLY A 221 -16.20 12.44 -1.88
CA GLY A 221 -15.36 13.23 -2.78
C GLY A 221 -15.23 12.62 -4.17
N VAL A 222 -14.61 13.37 -5.07
CA VAL A 222 -14.31 12.92 -6.43
C VAL A 222 -13.23 11.84 -6.43
N VAL A 223 -13.47 10.74 -7.13
CA VAL A 223 -12.50 9.68 -7.40
C VAL A 223 -11.87 9.93 -8.76
N GLY A 224 -10.57 10.23 -8.79
CA GLY A 224 -9.80 10.31 -10.02
C GLY A 224 -9.27 8.92 -10.40
N VAL A 225 -9.52 8.50 -11.64
CA VAL A 225 -9.08 7.19 -12.12
C VAL A 225 -8.21 7.35 -13.36
N HIS A 226 -7.07 6.70 -13.34
CA HIS A 226 -6.26 6.40 -14.53
C HIS A 226 -6.21 4.89 -14.72
N ALA A 227 -6.46 4.41 -15.93
CA ALA A 227 -6.31 3.01 -16.27
C ALA A 227 -5.35 2.86 -17.45
N GLY A 228 -4.24 2.18 -17.21
CA GLY A 228 -3.17 1.97 -18.16
C GLY A 228 -2.89 0.48 -18.41
N LYS A 229 -1.62 0.12 -18.50
CA LYS A 229 -1.14 -1.23 -18.86
C LYS A 229 -0.96 -2.15 -17.64
N MET A 230 -1.79 -2.05 -16.62
CA MET A 230 -1.72 -2.91 -15.44
C MET A 230 -1.82 -4.40 -15.80
N PHE A 231 -2.37 -4.68 -16.96
CA PHE A 231 -2.59 -6.02 -17.48
C PHE A 231 -1.73 -6.24 -18.73
N ARG A 232 -0.52 -6.77 -18.59
CA ARG A 232 0.26 -7.16 -19.77
C ARG A 232 -0.54 -8.15 -20.62
N GLY A 233 -0.75 -7.80 -21.87
CA GLY A 233 -1.53 -8.59 -22.83
C GLY A 233 -3.04 -8.34 -22.80
N SER A 234 -3.54 -7.48 -21.88
CA SER A 234 -4.94 -7.09 -21.93
C SER A 234 -5.20 -6.13 -23.10
N LYS A 235 -6.39 -6.26 -23.63
CA LYS A 235 -6.88 -5.37 -24.68
C LYS A 235 -7.08 -3.97 -24.10
N PRO A 236 -6.93 -2.89 -24.91
CA PRO A 236 -7.22 -1.52 -24.45
C PRO A 236 -8.62 -1.35 -23.81
N GLU A 237 -9.58 -2.19 -24.25
CA GLU A 237 -10.94 -2.20 -23.75
C GLU A 237 -11.02 -2.58 -22.26
N ALA A 238 -10.09 -3.39 -21.74
CA ALA A 238 -10.09 -3.78 -20.34
C ALA A 238 -9.82 -2.59 -19.40
N ALA A 239 -9.02 -1.61 -19.83
CA ALA A 239 -8.80 -0.39 -19.08
C ALA A 239 -10.05 0.48 -19.03
N GLN A 240 -10.76 0.61 -20.16
CA GLN A 240 -12.01 1.35 -20.21
C GLN A 240 -13.10 0.66 -19.38
N GLU A 241 -13.21 -0.67 -19.48
CA GLU A 241 -14.13 -1.46 -18.67
C GLU A 241 -13.92 -1.23 -17.16
N ALA A 242 -12.66 -1.16 -16.70
CA ALA A 242 -12.35 -0.88 -15.30
C ALA A 242 -12.79 0.53 -14.87
N ILE A 243 -12.60 1.54 -15.74
CA ILE A 243 -13.07 2.91 -15.47
C ILE A 243 -14.60 2.94 -15.42
N ASP A 244 -15.27 2.28 -16.36
CA ASP A 244 -16.73 2.27 -16.45
C ASP A 244 -17.36 1.58 -15.22
N ARG A 245 -16.75 0.51 -14.75
CA ARG A 245 -17.16 -0.21 -13.53
C ARG A 245 -17.02 0.66 -12.29
N LEU A 246 -15.88 1.35 -12.13
CA LEU A 246 -15.70 2.31 -11.04
C LEU A 246 -16.70 3.46 -11.12
N ALA A 247 -17.01 3.94 -12.34
CA ALA A 247 -18.00 5.00 -12.55
C ALA A 247 -19.44 4.56 -12.23
N GLN A 248 -19.73 3.25 -12.33
CA GLN A 248 -21.01 2.68 -11.90
C GLN A 248 -21.07 2.46 -10.38
N ALA A 249 -19.90 2.17 -9.77
CA ALA A 249 -19.80 1.86 -8.35
C ALA A 249 -19.72 3.12 -7.45
N CYS A 250 -19.27 4.25 -7.98
CA CYS A 250 -19.06 5.49 -7.24
C CYS A 250 -19.78 6.67 -7.90
N ASP A 251 -20.40 7.54 -7.10
CA ASP A 251 -21.22 8.67 -7.60
C ASP A 251 -20.44 9.71 -8.42
N ARG A 252 -19.14 9.85 -8.18
CA ARG A 252 -18.31 10.91 -8.76
C ARG A 252 -16.96 10.38 -9.19
N VAL A 253 -16.89 9.82 -10.38
CA VAL A 253 -15.63 9.35 -10.99
C VAL A 253 -15.21 10.27 -12.13
N VAL A 254 -13.93 10.61 -12.17
CA VAL A 254 -13.31 11.39 -13.24
C VAL A 254 -12.15 10.60 -13.83
N SER A 255 -12.21 10.30 -15.13
CA SER A 255 -11.07 9.77 -15.85
C SER A 255 -10.00 10.85 -16.02
N ILE A 256 -8.81 10.60 -15.46
CA ILE A 256 -7.68 11.54 -15.56
C ILE A 256 -7.21 11.68 -17.01
N ASP A 257 -7.25 10.62 -17.80
CA ASP A 257 -6.82 10.63 -19.20
C ASP A 257 -7.68 11.52 -20.07
N GLY A 258 -9.00 11.56 -19.80
CA GLY A 258 -9.94 12.43 -20.52
C GLY A 258 -9.67 13.91 -20.28
N VAL A 259 -9.20 14.25 -19.10
CA VAL A 259 -8.96 15.64 -18.67
C VAL A 259 -7.51 16.08 -18.92
N SER A 260 -6.55 15.16 -18.92
CA SER A 260 -5.12 15.48 -19.06
C SER A 260 -4.74 16.06 -20.44
N ARG A 261 -5.62 15.97 -21.42
CA ARG A 261 -5.43 16.69 -22.71
C ARG A 261 -5.49 18.20 -22.56
N ALA A 262 -6.16 18.70 -21.52
CA ALA A 262 -6.40 20.13 -21.31
C ALA A 262 -5.71 20.70 -20.06
N ALA A 263 -5.30 19.87 -19.09
CA ALA A 263 -4.69 20.29 -17.82
C ALA A 263 -3.56 19.35 -17.38
N PRO A 264 -2.54 19.83 -16.66
CA PRO A 264 -1.53 18.97 -16.06
C PRO A 264 -2.20 17.98 -15.10
N ALA A 265 -1.93 16.69 -15.29
CA ALA A 265 -2.52 15.61 -14.46
C ALA A 265 -2.37 15.83 -12.94
N PRO A 266 -1.27 16.44 -12.40
CA PRO A 266 -1.20 16.79 -10.98
C PRO A 266 -2.30 17.76 -10.51
N ALA A 267 -2.68 18.71 -11.36
CA ALA A 267 -3.73 19.66 -11.01
C ALA A 267 -5.11 18.99 -10.94
N VAL A 268 -5.36 18.02 -11.81
CA VAL A 268 -6.62 17.24 -11.78
C VAL A 268 -6.68 16.38 -10.53
N ALA A 269 -5.58 15.72 -10.22
CA ALA A 269 -5.48 14.89 -9.03
C ALA A 269 -5.66 15.67 -7.73
N ALA A 270 -5.20 16.93 -7.70
CA ALA A 270 -5.42 17.83 -6.56
C ALA A 270 -6.91 18.12 -6.28
N LEU A 271 -7.78 17.91 -7.26
CA LEU A 271 -9.23 18.06 -7.13
C LEU A 271 -9.90 16.78 -6.62
N CYS A 272 -9.20 15.63 -6.66
CA CYS A 272 -9.75 14.34 -6.27
C CYS A 272 -9.55 14.09 -4.78
N GLU A 273 -10.53 13.51 -4.13
CA GLU A 273 -10.40 13.00 -2.74
C GLU A 273 -9.63 11.68 -2.73
N SER A 274 -9.91 10.83 -3.71
CA SER A 274 -9.22 9.56 -3.93
C SER A 274 -8.62 9.51 -5.33
N LEU A 275 -7.44 8.90 -5.46
CA LEU A 275 -6.78 8.66 -6.72
C LEU A 275 -6.51 7.18 -6.90
N VAL A 276 -6.95 6.65 -8.01
CA VAL A 276 -6.76 5.25 -8.40
C VAL A 276 -5.95 5.19 -9.69
N ILE A 277 -4.78 4.57 -9.64
CA ILE A 277 -3.89 4.39 -10.79
C ILE A 277 -3.78 2.91 -11.12
N LEU A 278 -4.57 2.45 -12.08
CA LEU A 278 -4.57 1.07 -12.57
C LEU A 278 -3.53 0.93 -13.69
N ASP A 279 -2.27 1.21 -13.39
CA ASP A 279 -1.17 1.05 -14.34
C ASP A 279 0.05 0.38 -13.70
N GLU A 280 0.88 -0.27 -14.51
CA GLU A 280 2.16 -0.82 -14.06
C GLU A 280 3.16 0.31 -13.85
N LEU A 281 3.47 0.61 -12.60
CA LEU A 281 4.51 1.55 -12.20
C LEU A 281 5.85 0.83 -12.17
N SER A 282 6.35 0.50 -13.36
CA SER A 282 7.62 -0.20 -13.55
C SER A 282 8.71 0.79 -13.96
N GLY A 283 9.93 0.53 -13.53
CA GLY A 283 11.10 1.29 -13.97
C GLY A 283 12.34 0.86 -13.20
N ASP A 284 13.48 0.91 -13.89
CA ASP A 284 14.77 0.78 -13.24
C ASP A 284 15.13 2.12 -12.59
N GLY A 285 15.47 2.11 -11.32
CA GLY A 285 15.88 3.30 -10.60
C GLY A 285 14.94 3.75 -9.47
N PRO A 286 15.20 4.95 -8.92
CA PRO A 286 14.43 5.48 -7.80
C PRO A 286 12.95 5.61 -8.13
N ILE A 287 12.10 5.34 -7.14
CA ILE A 287 10.63 5.36 -7.31
C ILE A 287 10.13 6.72 -7.82
N ALA A 288 10.75 7.81 -7.37
CA ALA A 288 10.42 9.18 -7.79
C ALA A 288 10.57 9.39 -9.31
N GLY A 289 11.48 8.68 -9.97
CA GLY A 289 11.68 8.76 -11.42
C GLY A 289 10.76 7.88 -12.25
N ARG A 290 9.94 7.04 -11.61
CA ARG A 290 9.04 6.12 -12.32
C ARG A 290 7.86 6.86 -12.93
N PRO A 291 7.45 6.53 -14.16
CA PRO A 291 6.27 7.12 -14.76
C PRO A 291 5.02 6.71 -13.96
N LEU A 292 4.25 7.68 -13.49
CA LEU A 292 3.00 7.45 -12.78
C LEU A 292 1.83 7.29 -13.75
N VAL A 293 1.87 8.06 -14.83
CA VAL A 293 0.89 8.00 -15.92
C VAL A 293 1.67 7.95 -17.21
N ALA A 294 1.55 6.87 -17.95
CA ALA A 294 2.12 6.75 -19.28
C ALA A 294 1.33 7.66 -20.23
N GLY A 295 1.76 8.92 -20.35
CA GLY A 295 1.15 9.87 -21.26
C GLY A 295 1.34 9.44 -22.70
N THR A 296 0.29 9.09 -23.37
CA THR A 296 0.30 8.83 -24.82
C THR A 296 0.31 10.11 -25.64
N ALA A 297 0.05 11.26 -25.07
CA ALA A 297 -0.10 12.52 -25.80
C ALA A 297 0.87 13.64 -25.39
N VAL A 298 1.56 13.54 -24.27
CA VAL A 298 2.53 14.53 -23.83
C VAL A 298 3.90 13.87 -23.80
N LYS A 299 4.80 14.30 -24.67
CA LYS A 299 6.23 13.96 -24.62
C LYS A 299 6.77 14.40 -23.26
N GLY A 300 7.03 13.43 -22.37
CA GLY A 300 7.39 13.66 -20.99
C GLY A 300 6.22 13.31 -20.07
N GLY A 301 5.92 12.01 -19.93
CA GLY A 301 4.93 11.52 -18.96
C GLY A 301 5.28 12.00 -17.56
N MET A 302 4.25 12.20 -16.74
CA MET A 302 4.41 12.60 -15.36
C MET A 302 5.08 11.48 -14.57
N THR A 303 6.14 11.79 -13.87
CA THR A 303 6.80 10.88 -12.95
C THR A 303 6.12 10.91 -11.58
N PHE A 304 6.39 9.91 -10.78
CA PHE A 304 5.96 9.91 -9.38
C PHE A 304 6.50 11.14 -8.62
N GLY A 305 7.74 11.56 -8.91
CA GLY A 305 8.32 12.78 -8.34
C GLY A 305 7.62 14.07 -8.77
N ASP A 306 7.16 14.16 -10.01
CA ASP A 306 6.36 15.32 -10.48
C ASP A 306 5.02 15.41 -9.74
N TRP A 307 4.47 14.28 -9.36
CA TRP A 307 3.27 14.20 -8.54
C TRP A 307 3.52 14.67 -7.11
N LEU A 308 4.64 14.25 -6.52
CA LEU A 308 4.98 14.58 -5.15
C LEU A 308 5.42 16.04 -4.96
N ALA A 309 5.91 16.66 -6.04
CA ALA A 309 6.44 18.04 -6.00
C ALA A 309 5.41 19.10 -5.55
N PRO A 310 4.13 19.08 -5.96
CA PRO A 310 3.16 20.02 -5.44
C PRO A 310 2.70 19.60 -4.02
N PRO A 311 2.76 20.49 -3.03
CA PRO A 311 2.21 20.22 -1.71
C PRO A 311 0.68 20.25 -1.77
N LEU A 312 0.09 19.12 -2.09
CA LEU A 312 -1.36 19.00 -2.26
C LEU A 312 -2.00 18.56 -0.96
N LYS A 313 -3.16 19.14 -0.61
CA LYS A 313 -4.00 18.64 0.50
C LYS A 313 -4.84 17.42 0.08
N ARG A 314 -4.80 17.04 -1.18
CA ARG A 314 -5.53 15.95 -1.82
C ARG A 314 -4.67 15.36 -2.94
N PRO A 315 -4.87 14.09 -3.29
CA PRO A 315 -5.84 13.14 -2.74
C PRO A 315 -5.47 12.69 -1.32
N ARG A 316 -6.47 12.36 -0.53
CA ARG A 316 -6.26 11.76 0.80
C ARG A 316 -5.98 10.27 0.73
N LEU A 317 -6.56 9.61 -0.25
CA LEU A 317 -6.35 8.20 -0.54
C LEU A 317 -5.69 8.04 -1.92
N VAL A 318 -4.61 7.26 -1.98
CA VAL A 318 -3.93 6.90 -3.24
C VAL A 318 -3.88 5.38 -3.35
N VAL A 319 -4.37 4.86 -4.48
CA VAL A 319 -4.42 3.41 -4.75
C VAL A 319 -3.51 3.11 -5.94
N LEU A 320 -2.38 2.45 -5.68
CA LEU A 320 -1.34 2.09 -6.65
C LEU A 320 -1.16 0.55 -6.70
N PRO A 321 -2.14 -0.19 -7.20
CA PRO A 321 -2.10 -1.64 -7.18
C PRO A 321 -1.07 -2.23 -8.16
N GLY A 322 -0.54 -1.44 -9.07
CA GLY A 322 0.47 -1.84 -10.05
C GLY A 322 1.89 -1.38 -9.72
N LEU A 323 2.18 -0.94 -8.49
CA LEU A 323 3.53 -0.58 -8.08
C LEU A 323 4.43 -1.82 -8.13
N GLN A 324 5.53 -1.74 -8.88
CA GLN A 324 6.51 -2.81 -8.94
C GLN A 324 7.69 -2.49 -8.01
N THR A 325 7.91 -3.35 -7.05
CA THR A 325 9.04 -3.28 -6.13
C THR A 325 10.22 -4.10 -6.64
N ALA A 326 11.35 -4.00 -5.97
CA ALA A 326 12.52 -4.84 -6.24
C ALA A 326 12.22 -6.34 -6.02
N MET A 327 11.20 -6.68 -5.23
CA MET A 327 10.74 -8.05 -5.02
C MET A 327 10.08 -8.66 -6.27
N ALA A 328 9.53 -7.82 -7.16
CA ALA A 328 8.86 -8.30 -8.37
C ALA A 328 9.82 -8.86 -9.44
N GLY A 329 11.10 -8.50 -9.38
CA GLY A 329 12.11 -8.87 -10.38
C GLY A 329 12.82 -10.18 -10.12
N GLY A 330 12.69 -10.76 -8.95
CA GLY A 330 13.34 -12.02 -8.61
C GLY A 330 13.47 -12.27 -7.12
N LEU A 331 13.19 -13.51 -6.73
CA LEU A 331 13.25 -13.97 -5.35
C LEU A 331 14.54 -14.73 -5.02
N ALA A 332 15.39 -14.94 -6.00
CA ALA A 332 16.62 -15.73 -5.84
C ALA A 332 17.59 -15.08 -4.84
N LYS A 333 17.58 -13.76 -4.78
CA LYS A 333 18.36 -13.00 -3.79
C LYS A 333 17.53 -11.79 -3.35
N MET A 334 17.37 -11.63 -2.05
CA MET A 334 16.83 -10.39 -1.48
C MET A 334 17.72 -9.21 -1.93
N PRO A 335 17.16 -8.11 -2.41
CA PRO A 335 17.95 -6.94 -2.81
C PRO A 335 18.70 -6.36 -1.60
N PRO A 336 19.87 -5.69 -1.80
CA PRO A 336 20.69 -5.18 -0.71
C PRO A 336 19.95 -4.20 0.23
N ARG A 337 18.96 -3.51 -0.30
CA ARG A 337 18.07 -2.60 0.46
C ARG A 337 16.63 -3.05 0.29
N ALA A 338 16.37 -4.28 0.73
CA ALA A 338 15.04 -4.85 0.66
C ALA A 338 14.05 -4.00 1.46
N GLY A 339 12.93 -3.64 0.84
CA GLY A 339 11.86 -2.87 1.48
C GLY A 339 11.98 -1.35 1.38
N ASP A 340 13.18 -0.80 1.03
CA ASP A 340 13.37 0.65 0.90
C ASP A 340 12.40 1.27 -0.12
N ASP A 341 12.09 0.58 -1.19
CA ASP A 341 11.17 1.04 -2.22
C ASP A 341 9.74 1.22 -1.69
N LEU A 342 9.25 0.31 -0.87
CA LEU A 342 7.95 0.44 -0.21
C LEU A 342 7.96 1.50 0.89
N PHE A 343 9.04 1.56 1.68
CA PHE A 343 9.19 2.60 2.70
C PHE A 343 9.19 3.99 2.07
N VAL A 344 9.99 4.19 0.99
CA VAL A 344 10.04 5.46 0.26
C VAL A 344 8.70 5.77 -0.37
N ALA A 345 8.04 4.80 -1.04
CA ALA A 345 6.71 5.02 -1.60
C ALA A 345 5.70 5.46 -0.54
N ALA A 346 5.70 4.80 0.62
CA ALA A 346 4.82 5.13 1.73
C ALA A 346 5.07 6.54 2.27
N THR A 347 6.33 6.86 2.56
CA THR A 347 6.72 8.18 3.10
C THR A 347 6.46 9.30 2.11
N ASP A 348 6.79 9.10 0.83
CA ASP A 348 6.61 10.11 -0.21
C ASP A 348 5.12 10.41 -0.45
N LEU A 349 4.26 9.37 -0.50
CA LEU A 349 2.81 9.56 -0.62
C LEU A 349 2.23 10.34 0.57
N LEU A 350 2.65 10.00 1.79
CA LEU A 350 2.20 10.69 2.99
C LEU A 350 2.72 12.12 3.03
N ALA A 351 3.99 12.35 2.66
CA ALA A 351 4.58 13.69 2.54
C ALA A 351 3.87 14.54 1.48
N ALA A 352 3.41 13.93 0.38
CA ALA A 352 2.61 14.60 -0.64
C ALA A 352 1.19 14.96 -0.18
N GLY A 353 0.76 14.50 1.00
CA GLY A 353 -0.52 14.85 1.62
C GLY A 353 -1.55 13.73 1.62
N ALA A 354 -1.24 12.54 1.12
CA ALA A 354 -2.08 11.38 1.31
C ALA A 354 -2.14 11.03 2.81
N ARG A 355 -3.28 10.54 3.28
CA ARG A 355 -3.43 9.99 4.63
C ARG A 355 -3.34 8.48 4.61
N SER A 356 -3.78 7.92 3.50
CA SER A 356 -3.82 6.49 3.29
C SER A 356 -3.37 6.16 1.88
N ALA A 357 -2.74 5.02 1.72
CA ALA A 357 -2.39 4.47 0.42
C ALA A 357 -2.56 2.95 0.39
N VAL A 358 -2.97 2.43 -0.75
CA VAL A 358 -2.90 1.00 -1.05
C VAL A 358 -1.83 0.81 -2.12
N VAL A 359 -0.79 0.09 -1.79
CA VAL A 359 0.34 -0.16 -2.71
C VAL A 359 0.59 -1.66 -2.85
N SER A 360 1.14 -2.08 -3.97
CA SER A 360 1.52 -3.48 -4.13
C SER A 360 2.96 -3.73 -3.67
N ARG A 361 3.17 -4.85 -2.96
CA ARG A 361 4.48 -5.35 -2.52
C ARG A 361 5.27 -5.96 -3.67
N TRP A 362 4.57 -6.51 -4.64
CA TRP A 362 5.11 -7.13 -5.83
C TRP A 362 4.13 -6.96 -6.97
N ARG A 363 4.52 -7.44 -8.13
CA ARG A 363 3.68 -7.34 -9.31
C ARG A 363 2.36 -8.09 -9.11
N THR A 364 1.27 -7.37 -9.14
CA THR A 364 -0.10 -7.86 -9.10
C THR A 364 -0.79 -7.63 -10.46
N GLY A 365 -2.05 -7.84 -10.60
CA GLY A 365 -2.86 -7.57 -11.77
C GLY A 365 -3.83 -8.71 -12.07
N GLY A 366 -4.69 -8.49 -13.03
CA GLY A 366 -5.78 -9.38 -13.39
C GLY A 366 -7.15 -8.84 -12.99
N LYS A 367 -8.21 -9.60 -13.35
CA LYS A 367 -9.59 -9.22 -13.03
C LYS A 367 -9.78 -9.07 -11.53
N LEU A 368 -9.33 -10.04 -10.73
CA LEU A 368 -9.49 -10.00 -9.29
C LEU A 368 -8.80 -8.80 -8.63
N ALA A 369 -7.67 -8.34 -9.18
CA ALA A 369 -7.02 -7.13 -8.70
C ALA A 369 -7.88 -5.87 -8.94
N VAL A 370 -8.58 -5.80 -10.07
CA VAL A 370 -9.52 -4.70 -10.36
C VAL A 370 -10.74 -4.81 -9.47
N ASP A 371 -11.28 -6.01 -9.29
CA ASP A 371 -12.45 -6.25 -8.43
C ASP A 371 -12.16 -5.84 -6.98
N LEU A 372 -10.98 -6.17 -6.46
CA LEU A 372 -10.55 -5.72 -5.13
C LEU A 372 -10.52 -4.19 -5.02
N VAL A 373 -9.94 -3.51 -6.01
CA VAL A 373 -9.88 -2.05 -6.01
C VAL A 373 -11.27 -1.45 -6.13
N GLU A 374 -12.13 -2.00 -6.96
CA GLU A 374 -13.51 -1.54 -7.16
C GLU A 374 -14.32 -1.65 -5.88
N GLU A 375 -14.34 -2.85 -5.25
CA GLU A 375 -15.04 -3.07 -3.99
C GLU A 375 -14.53 -2.14 -2.88
N PHE A 376 -13.21 -2.00 -2.78
CA PHE A 376 -12.57 -1.12 -1.81
C PHE A 376 -12.95 0.34 -2.02
N VAL A 377 -12.81 0.85 -3.25
CA VAL A 377 -13.08 2.27 -3.56
C VAL A 377 -14.57 2.58 -3.41
N ARG A 378 -15.45 1.65 -3.80
CA ARG A 378 -16.89 1.77 -3.60
C ARG A 378 -17.23 1.96 -2.12
N ASP A 379 -16.69 1.11 -1.26
CA ASP A 379 -16.99 1.13 0.17
C ASP A 379 -16.42 2.39 0.86
N VAL A 380 -15.15 2.72 0.60
CA VAL A 380 -14.49 3.88 1.24
C VAL A 380 -15.00 5.22 0.73
N SER A 381 -15.59 5.27 -0.48
CA SER A 381 -16.16 6.47 -1.08
C SER A 381 -17.67 6.62 -0.82
N ALA A 382 -18.29 5.59 -0.23
CA ALA A 382 -19.72 5.64 0.09
C ALA A 382 -20.04 6.79 1.06
N ILE A 383 -21.12 7.49 0.79
CA ILE A 383 -21.66 8.49 1.71
C ILE A 383 -22.49 7.73 2.75
N PRO A 384 -22.09 7.76 4.03
CA PRO A 384 -22.88 7.09 5.05
C PRO A 384 -24.30 7.63 5.11
N ALA A 385 -25.27 6.74 5.25
CA ALA A 385 -26.62 7.14 5.60
C ALA A 385 -26.64 7.61 7.07
N ASP A 386 -27.42 8.63 7.37
CA ASP A 386 -27.80 9.01 8.73
C ASP A 386 -26.64 9.33 9.70
N ASP A 387 -25.73 10.24 9.33
CA ASP A 387 -24.61 10.70 10.21
C ASP A 387 -23.69 9.58 10.77
N ALA A 388 -23.77 8.37 10.23
CA ALA A 388 -22.85 7.29 10.60
C ALA A 388 -21.41 7.67 10.24
N ALA A 389 -20.45 7.24 11.06
CA ALA A 389 -19.05 7.42 10.73
C ALA A 389 -18.72 6.61 9.46
N PRO A 390 -17.95 7.19 8.52
CA PRO A 390 -17.51 6.45 7.35
C PRO A 390 -16.63 5.26 7.77
N PRO A 391 -16.68 4.15 7.01
CA PRO A 391 -15.80 3.01 7.29
C PRO A 391 -14.34 3.46 7.20
N SER A 392 -13.48 2.87 8.03
CA SER A 392 -12.05 3.12 7.94
C SER A 392 -11.48 2.49 6.65
N VAL A 393 -10.40 3.06 6.12
CA VAL A 393 -9.71 2.55 4.92
C VAL A 393 -9.34 1.06 5.11
N VAL A 394 -8.88 0.70 6.31
CA VAL A 394 -8.49 -0.67 6.65
C VAL A 394 -9.68 -1.62 6.67
N GLU A 395 -10.81 -1.17 7.21
CA GLU A 395 -12.04 -1.93 7.26
C GLU A 395 -12.63 -2.15 5.87
N SER A 396 -12.65 -1.11 5.03
CA SER A 396 -13.07 -1.22 3.65
C SER A 396 -12.20 -2.17 2.84
N TRP A 397 -10.87 -2.14 3.06
CA TRP A 397 -9.97 -3.09 2.41
C TRP A 397 -10.21 -4.53 2.85
N HIS A 398 -10.35 -4.75 4.16
CA HIS A 398 -10.65 -6.08 4.71
C HIS A 398 -11.93 -6.65 4.11
N ARG A 399 -12.99 -5.83 4.06
CA ARG A 399 -14.27 -6.20 3.45
C ARG A 399 -14.14 -6.54 1.96
N ALA A 400 -13.38 -5.72 1.20
CA ALA A 400 -13.15 -6.00 -0.21
C ALA A 400 -12.44 -7.35 -0.43
N VAL A 401 -11.44 -7.68 0.39
CA VAL A 401 -10.74 -8.98 0.33
C VAL A 401 -11.69 -10.14 0.64
N GLU A 402 -12.60 -9.99 1.60
CA GLU A 402 -13.59 -11.02 1.92
C GLU A 402 -14.62 -11.22 0.80
N LEU A 403 -15.13 -10.12 0.23
CA LEU A 403 -16.12 -10.16 -0.85
C LEU A 403 -15.53 -10.82 -2.10
N VAL A 404 -14.38 -10.33 -2.56
CA VAL A 404 -13.70 -10.87 -3.75
C VAL A 404 -13.19 -12.28 -3.51
N GLY A 405 -12.81 -12.61 -2.28
CA GLY A 405 -12.42 -13.97 -1.89
C GLY A 405 -13.52 -15.02 -2.12
N ALA A 406 -14.78 -14.61 -2.19
CA ALA A 406 -15.91 -15.49 -2.49
C ALA A 406 -16.11 -15.73 -4.00
N GLU A 407 -15.41 -14.98 -4.87
CA GLU A 407 -15.51 -15.14 -6.32
C GLU A 407 -14.68 -16.31 -6.83
N GLN A 408 -15.07 -16.81 -8.01
CA GLN A 408 -14.25 -17.77 -8.75
C GLN A 408 -13.35 -17.04 -9.74
N PRO A 409 -12.02 -17.27 -9.69
CA PRO A 409 -11.09 -16.69 -10.67
C PRO A 409 -11.43 -17.13 -12.09
N ASP A 410 -11.36 -16.20 -13.04
CA ASP A 410 -11.41 -16.48 -14.47
C ASP A 410 -9.99 -16.47 -15.06
N PRO A 411 -9.39 -17.61 -15.39
CA PRO A 411 -8.00 -17.66 -15.86
C PRO A 411 -7.76 -16.86 -17.14
N ALA A 412 -8.77 -16.71 -17.98
CA ALA A 412 -8.66 -15.93 -19.20
C ALA A 412 -8.46 -14.44 -18.93
N ARG A 413 -8.86 -13.98 -17.75
CA ARG A 413 -8.74 -12.60 -17.25
C ARG A 413 -7.66 -12.42 -16.19
N GLU A 414 -6.91 -13.50 -15.87
CA GLU A 414 -5.80 -13.47 -14.92
C GLU A 414 -4.46 -13.71 -15.65
N PRO A 415 -3.82 -12.66 -16.18
CA PRO A 415 -2.63 -12.79 -17.03
C PRO A 415 -1.42 -13.39 -16.30
N ARG A 416 -1.47 -13.44 -14.98
CA ARG A 416 -0.43 -14.07 -14.15
C ARG A 416 -0.66 -15.56 -13.90
N LEU A 417 -1.80 -16.12 -14.31
CA LEU A 417 -2.09 -17.53 -14.25
C LEU A 417 -1.89 -18.20 -15.60
N LYS A 418 -1.29 -19.38 -15.59
CA LYS A 418 -1.22 -20.27 -16.72
C LYS A 418 -2.04 -21.51 -16.39
N GLN A 419 -3.20 -21.64 -17.00
CA GLN A 419 -4.04 -22.80 -16.84
C GLN A 419 -3.65 -23.89 -17.83
N SER A 420 -3.48 -25.13 -17.33
CA SER A 420 -3.45 -26.33 -18.17
C SER A 420 -4.88 -26.80 -18.48
N PRO A 421 -5.12 -27.43 -19.63
CA PRO A 421 -6.43 -27.99 -19.97
C PRO A 421 -6.94 -28.94 -18.88
N GLY A 422 -8.11 -28.65 -18.31
CA GLY A 422 -8.73 -29.47 -17.26
C GLY A 422 -8.20 -29.23 -15.84
N ALA A 423 -7.30 -28.27 -15.64
CA ALA A 423 -6.81 -27.95 -14.30
C ALA A 423 -7.89 -27.27 -13.44
N VAL A 424 -7.91 -27.62 -12.16
CA VAL A 424 -8.72 -26.94 -11.15
C VAL A 424 -8.15 -25.55 -10.91
N LEU A 425 -9.01 -24.56 -10.69
CA LEU A 425 -8.60 -23.20 -10.34
C LEU A 425 -8.38 -23.07 -8.83
N PRO A 426 -7.39 -22.27 -8.41
CA PRO A 426 -7.29 -21.89 -7.02
C PRO A 426 -8.49 -21.01 -6.62
N ASP A 427 -8.91 -21.11 -5.37
CA ASP A 427 -9.91 -20.22 -4.79
C ASP A 427 -9.38 -18.77 -4.73
N ALA A 428 -10.22 -17.78 -4.94
CA ALA A 428 -9.84 -16.36 -4.83
C ALA A 428 -9.38 -15.96 -3.41
N ARG A 429 -9.68 -16.76 -2.40
CA ARG A 429 -9.10 -16.64 -1.05
C ARG A 429 -7.61 -16.98 -0.99
N HIS A 430 -7.03 -17.60 -2.02
CA HIS A 430 -5.61 -17.89 -2.06
C HIS A 430 -4.79 -16.60 -1.99
N PRO A 431 -3.73 -16.53 -1.15
CA PRO A 431 -2.92 -15.31 -0.95
C PRO A 431 -2.33 -14.70 -2.22
N PHE A 432 -2.17 -15.49 -3.27
CA PHE A 432 -1.71 -15.01 -4.58
C PHE A 432 -2.52 -13.82 -5.08
N PHE A 433 -3.82 -13.75 -4.82
CA PHE A 433 -4.71 -12.72 -5.36
C PHE A 433 -4.76 -11.43 -4.53
N TRP A 434 -4.52 -11.51 -3.21
CA TRP A 434 -4.73 -10.36 -2.33
C TRP A 434 -3.54 -9.99 -1.43
N ALA A 435 -2.66 -10.95 -1.04
CA ALA A 435 -1.57 -10.67 -0.10
C ALA A 435 -0.45 -9.80 -0.69
N GLY A 436 -0.51 -9.54 -2.00
CA GLY A 436 0.39 -8.61 -2.69
C GLY A 436 0.19 -7.15 -2.33
N TYR A 437 -0.83 -6.77 -1.56
CA TYR A 437 -1.13 -5.39 -1.23
C TYR A 437 -0.78 -5.04 0.21
N ALA A 438 -0.37 -3.77 0.43
CA ALA A 438 -0.20 -3.18 1.74
C ALA A 438 -1.12 -1.97 1.87
N VAL A 439 -1.92 -1.94 2.92
CA VAL A 439 -2.73 -0.77 3.29
C VAL A 439 -1.91 0.09 4.23
N ILE A 440 -1.42 1.20 3.73
CA ILE A 440 -0.68 2.20 4.51
C ILE A 440 -1.70 3.23 4.98
N ASP A 441 -1.79 3.43 6.29
CA ASP A 441 -2.77 4.36 6.85
C ASP A 441 -2.25 4.98 8.15
N CYS A 442 -2.38 6.31 8.26
CA CYS A 442 -2.00 7.05 9.46
C CYS A 442 -3.07 7.02 10.56
N GLY A 443 -4.20 6.37 10.30
CA GLY A 443 -5.29 6.21 11.25
C GLY A 443 -6.53 7.05 10.93
N PRO A 444 -7.67 6.70 11.53
CA PRO A 444 -8.90 7.43 11.36
C PRO A 444 -8.75 8.87 11.87
N GLY A 445 -9.47 9.75 11.25
CA GLY A 445 -9.65 11.10 11.72
C GLY A 445 -10.10 11.19 13.16
N LYS A 446 -10.52 11.95 13.89
CA LYS A 446 -10.89 12.03 15.30
C LYS A 446 -11.10 10.66 15.94
N TYR A 447 -10.20 10.28 16.83
CA TYR A 447 -10.59 9.37 17.90
C TYR A 447 -11.52 10.16 18.81
N ASP A 448 -12.63 9.57 19.22
CA ASP A 448 -13.34 10.05 20.40
C ASP A 448 -12.29 10.10 21.52
N ASP A 449 -12.09 11.27 22.11
CA ASP A 449 -11.16 11.39 23.23
C ASP A 449 -11.54 10.30 24.22
N PRO A 450 -10.59 9.45 24.66
CA PRO A 450 -10.92 8.50 25.72
C PRO A 450 -11.50 9.32 26.89
N PRO A 451 -12.54 8.83 27.55
CA PRO A 451 -13.14 9.56 28.65
C PRO A 451 -12.02 10.02 29.58
N PRO A 452 -12.04 11.25 30.09
CA PRO A 452 -10.99 11.78 30.93
C PRO A 452 -10.71 10.72 32.01
N GLN A 453 -9.48 10.21 32.02
CA GLN A 453 -9.09 9.19 33.00
C GLN A 453 -9.37 9.76 34.36
N ALA A 454 -10.32 9.19 35.06
CA ALA A 454 -10.58 9.52 36.47
C ALA A 454 -9.23 9.44 37.19
N ASN A 455 -8.83 10.52 37.81
CA ASN A 455 -7.57 10.76 38.48
C ASN A 455 -6.96 9.48 39.04
N LEU A 456 -6.01 8.90 38.35
CA LEU A 456 -5.17 7.86 38.93
C LEU A 456 -4.38 8.53 40.08
N PRO A 457 -4.33 7.93 41.25
CA PRO A 457 -3.54 8.44 42.34
C PRO A 457 -2.08 8.60 41.89
N PRO A 458 -1.36 9.61 42.36
CA PRO A 458 0.02 9.85 41.98
C PRO A 458 0.84 8.58 42.22
N GLN A 459 1.51 8.10 41.19
CA GLN A 459 2.40 6.94 41.29
C GLN A 459 3.48 7.26 42.32
N ALA A 460 3.71 6.34 43.25
CA ALA A 460 4.79 6.45 44.23
C ALA A 460 6.15 6.63 43.49
N PRO A 461 7.05 7.47 44.01
CA PRO A 461 8.34 7.68 43.40
C PRO A 461 9.12 6.37 43.31
N LEU A 462 9.70 6.11 42.14
CA LEU A 462 10.58 4.95 41.90
C LEU A 462 11.74 5.00 42.92
N PRO A 463 12.14 3.84 43.50
CA PRO A 463 13.30 3.79 44.35
C PRO A 463 14.56 4.23 43.57
N PRO A 464 15.51 4.90 44.25
CA PRO A 464 16.74 5.37 43.62
C PRO A 464 17.51 4.18 43.03
N GLN A 465 17.87 4.28 41.76
CA GLN A 465 18.74 3.30 41.12
C GLN A 465 20.11 3.33 41.84
N ALA A 466 20.54 2.18 42.33
CA ALA A 466 21.89 2.02 42.83
C ALA A 466 22.86 2.20 41.65
N ASN A 467 23.75 3.19 41.74
CA ASN A 467 24.85 3.37 40.81
C ASN A 467 25.81 2.16 40.91
N PRO A 468 26.40 1.73 39.80
CA PRO A 468 27.37 0.64 39.76
C PRO A 468 28.68 0.95 40.46
#